data_5d60d55d9c47ea5b40fb4d9f22139a2e
#
_entry.id   5d60d55d9c47ea5b40fb4d9f22139a2e
#
_cell.length_a   1.000
_cell.length_b   1.000
_cell.length_c   1.000
_cell.angle_alpha   90.00
_cell.angle_beta   90.00
_cell.angle_gamma   90.00
#
_symmetry.space_group_name_H-M   'P 1'
#
loop_
_entity.id
_entity.type
_entity.pdbx_description
1 polymer ?
#
loop_
_entity_poly.entity_id
_entity_poly.type
_entity_poly.pdbx_seq_one_letter_code
_entity_poly.pdbx_strand_id
1 'polypeptide(L)'
;MEDKLYWYWLCGKVRLPIKKQKELMDIFIHPKELYKINPEILKEHMTQLEYDRFVHSRDETAIKKGYEALHRENIRFIIQKEAAYPNRLRKIYDAPHGIFQKGQPYEEKELSIAIVGSRYPTTYGFEISKKFAKELAQQGVQIVSGLARGVDGTVHREIIDKKGQAVGVLGCGIDLIYPKENFQLFYDMYANQTVISEYPPGSEPLKWHFPERNRIISGLSDGILVTEARARSGSLITADCGLDQNKEVFAVPGMITDKHCQGCHGLIKQGAKLVENVDDILTEFSEFTGFSRKFPKHSAKSLAKAEKRVYDMLSLKPKYIDEILSTSQDSYEEVIQALFQLEAKGYIKQIHQNLYIKKM
;
A
#
# COMPACT_ATOMS: atom_id res chain seq x y z
N MET A 1 -9.57 5.33 -35.75
CA MET A 1 -9.11 5.46 -34.36
C MET A 1 -7.94 4.51 -34.15
N GLU A 2 -6.85 4.96 -33.52
CA GLU A 2 -5.68 4.13 -33.20
C GLU A 2 -6.02 3.05 -32.18
N ASP A 3 -5.24 1.97 -32.18
CA ASP A 3 -5.48 0.79 -31.34
C ASP A 3 -5.63 1.12 -29.85
N LYS A 4 -4.72 1.93 -29.32
CA LYS A 4 -4.69 2.34 -27.91
C LYS A 4 -5.92 3.16 -27.49
N LEU A 5 -6.54 3.90 -28.40
CA LEU A 5 -7.75 4.67 -28.12
C LEU A 5 -8.99 3.79 -27.88
N TYR A 6 -9.05 2.58 -28.48
CA TYR A 6 -10.11 1.62 -28.17
C TYR A 6 -9.97 1.05 -26.76
N TRP A 7 -8.74 0.77 -26.31
CA TRP A 7 -8.47 0.37 -24.92
C TRP A 7 -8.79 1.51 -23.94
N TYR A 8 -8.38 2.74 -24.27
CA TYR A 8 -8.75 3.90 -23.46
C TYR A 8 -10.28 4.11 -23.39
N TRP A 9 -10.99 3.89 -24.51
CA TRP A 9 -12.44 3.92 -24.51
C TRP A 9 -13.02 2.89 -23.54
N LEU A 10 -12.60 1.63 -23.63
CA LEU A 10 -13.08 0.56 -22.76
C LEU A 10 -12.80 0.86 -21.28
N CYS A 11 -11.56 1.17 -20.91
CA CYS A 11 -11.15 1.37 -19.52
C CYS A 11 -11.57 2.75 -18.96
N GLY A 12 -11.64 3.78 -19.79
CA GLY A 12 -11.79 5.16 -19.35
C GLY A 12 -13.16 5.80 -19.60
N LYS A 13 -13.89 5.37 -20.64
CA LYS A 13 -15.13 6.02 -21.07
C LYS A 13 -16.38 5.20 -20.85
N VAL A 14 -16.34 3.91 -21.08
CA VAL A 14 -17.52 3.03 -20.97
C VAL A 14 -18.01 2.94 -19.51
N ARG A 15 -17.08 2.97 -18.54
CA ARG A 15 -17.37 2.90 -17.09
C ARG A 15 -18.22 1.69 -16.68
N LEU A 16 -18.00 0.56 -17.35
CA LEU A 16 -18.57 -0.72 -16.93
C LEU A 16 -17.79 -1.27 -15.72
N PRO A 17 -18.45 -2.06 -14.87
CA PRO A 17 -17.76 -2.82 -13.83
C PRO A 17 -16.64 -3.67 -14.43
N ILE A 18 -15.52 -3.81 -13.71
CA ILE A 18 -14.33 -4.54 -14.16
C ILE A 18 -14.67 -5.97 -14.57
N LYS A 19 -15.50 -6.65 -13.76
CA LYS A 19 -15.99 -7.99 -14.08
C LYS A 19 -16.71 -8.03 -15.43
N LYS A 20 -17.54 -7.05 -15.73
CA LYS A 20 -18.26 -6.95 -17.00
C LYS A 20 -17.33 -6.65 -18.17
N GLN A 21 -16.32 -5.78 -17.97
CA GLN A 21 -15.30 -5.55 -18.99
C GLN A 21 -14.57 -6.83 -19.35
N LYS A 22 -14.22 -7.65 -18.36
CA LYS A 22 -13.56 -8.93 -18.56
C LYS A 22 -14.47 -9.92 -19.32
N GLU A 23 -15.71 -10.11 -18.88
CA GLU A 23 -16.69 -10.97 -19.58
C GLU A 23 -16.83 -10.59 -21.07
N LEU A 24 -16.87 -9.30 -21.37
CA LEU A 24 -16.94 -8.83 -22.75
C LEU A 24 -15.64 -9.08 -23.50
N MET A 25 -14.48 -8.93 -22.88
CA MET A 25 -13.19 -9.18 -23.51
C MET A 25 -12.86 -10.66 -23.66
N ASP A 26 -13.50 -11.54 -22.89
CA ASP A 26 -13.44 -12.99 -23.12
C ASP A 26 -14.20 -13.40 -24.41
N ILE A 27 -15.22 -12.63 -24.79
CA ILE A 27 -15.99 -12.84 -26.02
C ILE A 27 -15.33 -12.12 -27.21
N PHE A 28 -14.93 -10.86 -27.00
CA PHE A 28 -14.33 -10.01 -28.04
C PHE A 28 -12.81 -9.92 -27.80
N ILE A 29 -12.03 -10.48 -28.71
CA ILE A 29 -10.56 -10.52 -28.58
C ILE A 29 -9.96 -9.11 -28.49
N HIS A 30 -10.65 -8.10 -29.05
CA HIS A 30 -10.15 -6.73 -29.08
C HIS A 30 -11.26 -5.69 -28.86
N PRO A 31 -11.06 -4.63 -28.09
CA PRO A 31 -12.08 -3.61 -27.80
C PRO A 31 -12.56 -2.87 -29.07
N LYS A 32 -11.81 -2.90 -30.18
CA LYS A 32 -12.24 -2.38 -31.48
C LYS A 32 -13.45 -3.14 -32.03
N GLU A 33 -13.51 -4.45 -31.83
CA GLU A 33 -14.65 -5.28 -32.24
C GLU A 33 -15.89 -4.92 -31.42
N LEU A 34 -15.71 -4.84 -30.10
CA LEU A 34 -16.74 -4.40 -29.16
C LEU A 34 -17.23 -2.96 -29.47
N TYR A 35 -16.32 -2.06 -29.86
CA TYR A 35 -16.68 -0.68 -30.24
C TYR A 35 -17.57 -0.65 -31.49
N LYS A 36 -17.39 -1.56 -32.44
CA LYS A 36 -18.08 -1.59 -33.73
C LYS A 36 -19.37 -2.42 -33.75
N ILE A 37 -19.60 -3.26 -32.72
CA ILE A 37 -20.76 -4.15 -32.71
C ILE A 37 -22.07 -3.35 -32.69
N ASN A 38 -23.14 -3.94 -33.24
CA ASN A 38 -24.48 -3.41 -32.99
C ASN A 38 -24.82 -3.51 -31.51
N PRO A 39 -25.07 -2.39 -30.80
CA PRO A 39 -25.33 -2.41 -29.36
C PRO A 39 -26.49 -3.28 -28.94
N GLU A 40 -27.52 -3.43 -29.78
CA GLU A 40 -28.71 -4.25 -29.49
C GLU A 40 -28.36 -5.70 -29.11
N ILE A 41 -27.27 -6.25 -29.67
CA ILE A 41 -26.76 -7.60 -29.36
C ILE A 41 -26.35 -7.72 -27.89
N LEU A 42 -25.91 -6.62 -27.26
CA LEU A 42 -25.43 -6.60 -25.88
C LEU A 42 -26.54 -6.27 -24.87
N LYS A 43 -27.74 -5.91 -25.33
CA LYS A 43 -28.81 -5.42 -24.46
C LYS A 43 -29.28 -6.44 -23.42
N GLU A 44 -29.29 -7.73 -23.80
CA GLU A 44 -29.67 -8.82 -22.88
C GLU A 44 -28.56 -9.14 -21.83
N HIS A 45 -27.32 -8.71 -22.11
CA HIS A 45 -26.16 -8.94 -21.24
C HIS A 45 -25.82 -7.77 -20.33
N MET A 46 -26.58 -6.67 -20.41
CA MET A 46 -26.30 -5.43 -19.66
C MET A 46 -27.58 -4.93 -18.97
N THR A 47 -27.40 -4.29 -17.83
CA THR A 47 -28.47 -3.45 -17.26
C THR A 47 -28.75 -2.26 -18.18
N GLN A 48 -29.94 -1.66 -18.11
CA GLN A 48 -30.28 -0.50 -18.93
C GLN A 48 -29.27 0.65 -18.76
N LEU A 49 -28.80 0.89 -17.53
CA LEU A 49 -27.81 1.91 -17.23
C LEU A 49 -26.44 1.62 -17.88
N GLU A 50 -25.99 0.37 -17.87
CA GLU A 50 -24.74 -0.06 -18.51
C GLU A 50 -24.85 0.07 -20.03
N TYR A 51 -25.99 -0.33 -20.59
CA TYR A 51 -26.26 -0.21 -22.02
C TYR A 51 -26.25 1.24 -22.49
N ASP A 52 -26.94 2.13 -21.78
CA ASP A 52 -26.96 3.57 -22.09
C ASP A 52 -25.56 4.17 -22.05
N ARG A 53 -24.79 3.85 -21.01
CA ARG A 53 -23.38 4.28 -20.88
C ARG A 53 -22.55 3.77 -22.05
N PHE A 54 -22.69 2.51 -22.39
CA PHE A 54 -21.97 1.88 -23.50
C PHE A 54 -22.24 2.59 -24.82
N VAL A 55 -23.53 2.82 -25.16
CA VAL A 55 -23.94 3.50 -26.38
C VAL A 55 -23.41 4.94 -26.44
N HIS A 56 -23.63 5.72 -25.38
CA HIS A 56 -23.21 7.12 -25.31
C HIS A 56 -21.69 7.31 -25.27
N SER A 57 -20.95 6.30 -24.87
CA SER A 57 -19.47 6.38 -24.79
C SER A 57 -18.78 6.32 -26.15
N ARG A 58 -19.48 5.99 -27.24
CA ARG A 58 -18.94 5.78 -28.58
C ARG A 58 -18.75 7.09 -29.39
N ASP A 59 -18.39 8.16 -28.74
CA ASP A 59 -18.02 9.42 -29.39
C ASP A 59 -16.49 9.48 -29.58
N GLU A 60 -16.05 9.29 -30.83
CA GLU A 60 -14.61 9.29 -31.17
C GLU A 60 -13.94 10.62 -30.84
N THR A 61 -14.63 11.74 -30.99
CA THR A 61 -14.11 13.08 -30.69
C THR A 61 -13.89 13.23 -29.18
N ALA A 62 -14.88 12.82 -28.39
CA ALA A 62 -14.78 12.85 -26.94
C ALA A 62 -13.71 11.87 -26.39
N ILE A 63 -13.52 10.72 -27.06
CA ILE A 63 -12.45 9.77 -26.72
C ILE A 63 -11.08 10.38 -26.96
N LYS A 64 -10.83 10.94 -28.14
CA LYS A 64 -9.55 11.60 -28.51
C LYS A 64 -9.25 12.76 -27.56
N LYS A 65 -10.21 13.67 -27.36
CA LYS A 65 -10.05 14.81 -26.45
C LYS A 65 -9.75 14.38 -25.02
N GLY A 66 -10.43 13.32 -24.54
CA GLY A 66 -10.18 12.78 -23.20
C GLY A 66 -8.80 12.13 -23.07
N TYR A 67 -8.33 11.43 -24.11
CA TYR A 67 -6.99 10.85 -24.14
C TYR A 67 -5.89 11.93 -24.18
N GLU A 68 -6.07 12.97 -24.96
CA GLU A 68 -5.16 14.12 -25.01
C GLU A 68 -5.11 14.87 -23.65
N ALA A 69 -6.24 14.94 -22.94
CA ALA A 69 -6.28 15.55 -21.63
C ALA A 69 -5.37 14.82 -20.60
N LEU A 70 -5.20 13.48 -20.72
CA LEU A 70 -4.28 12.74 -19.86
C LEU A 70 -2.85 13.29 -19.99
N HIS A 71 -2.40 13.56 -21.20
CA HIS A 71 -1.05 14.07 -21.44
C HIS A 71 -0.84 15.46 -20.82
N ARG A 72 -1.87 16.33 -20.89
CA ARG A 72 -1.81 17.67 -20.27
C ARG A 72 -1.72 17.62 -18.75
N GLU A 73 -2.28 16.57 -18.15
CA GLU A 73 -2.24 16.34 -16.69
C GLU A 73 -1.08 15.45 -16.24
N ASN A 74 -0.14 15.13 -17.15
CA ASN A 74 0.98 14.21 -16.91
C ASN A 74 0.51 12.82 -16.43
N ILE A 75 -0.63 12.35 -16.94
CA ILE A 75 -1.15 11.00 -16.69
C ILE A 75 -0.83 10.12 -17.89
N ARG A 76 -0.20 8.99 -17.63
CA ARG A 76 0.06 7.94 -18.64
C ARG A 76 -1.03 6.88 -18.54
N PHE A 77 -1.61 6.52 -19.68
CA PHE A 77 -2.47 5.36 -19.79
C PHE A 77 -1.65 4.22 -20.40
N ILE A 78 -1.54 3.10 -19.69
CA ILE A 78 -0.70 1.96 -20.04
C ILE A 78 -1.60 0.73 -20.12
N ILE A 79 -1.60 0.07 -21.28
CA ILE A 79 -2.38 -1.14 -21.50
C ILE A 79 -1.56 -2.41 -21.18
N GLN A 80 -2.26 -3.49 -20.84
CA GLN A 80 -1.64 -4.75 -20.41
C GLN A 80 -0.60 -5.31 -21.41
N LYS A 81 -0.75 -5.02 -22.70
CA LYS A 81 0.17 -5.48 -23.76
C LYS A 81 1.48 -4.69 -23.84
N GLU A 82 1.56 -3.52 -23.22
CA GLU A 82 2.75 -2.67 -23.30
C GLU A 82 3.86 -3.14 -22.35
N ALA A 83 5.11 -2.93 -22.76
CA ALA A 83 6.28 -3.27 -21.94
C ALA A 83 6.32 -2.48 -20.60
N ALA A 84 5.75 -1.27 -20.58
CA ALA A 84 5.64 -0.45 -19.39
C ALA A 84 4.60 -0.94 -18.36
N TYR A 85 3.78 -1.93 -18.72
CA TYR A 85 2.82 -2.52 -17.80
C TYR A 85 3.53 -3.46 -16.81
N PRO A 86 3.25 -3.37 -15.49
CA PRO A 86 3.93 -4.18 -14.49
C PRO A 86 3.79 -5.69 -14.76
N ASN A 87 4.92 -6.41 -14.82
CA ASN A 87 4.90 -7.84 -15.11
C ASN A 87 4.22 -8.66 -13.99
N ARG A 88 4.43 -8.26 -12.71
CA ARG A 88 3.73 -8.90 -11.58
C ARG A 88 2.23 -8.77 -11.70
N LEU A 89 1.75 -7.57 -12.03
CA LEU A 89 0.32 -7.30 -12.18
C LEU A 89 -0.29 -8.05 -13.38
N ARG A 90 0.48 -8.24 -14.47
CA ARG A 90 0.02 -8.99 -15.65
C ARG A 90 -0.32 -10.45 -15.35
N LYS A 91 0.31 -11.02 -14.31
CA LYS A 91 0.18 -12.44 -13.94
C LYS A 91 -1.05 -12.76 -13.10
N ILE A 92 -1.73 -11.78 -12.51
CA ILE A 92 -2.94 -12.06 -11.73
C ILE A 92 -4.11 -12.38 -12.64
N TYR A 93 -5.02 -13.23 -12.17
CA TYR A 93 -6.16 -13.72 -12.96
C TYR A 93 -7.04 -12.59 -13.49
N ASP A 94 -7.25 -11.56 -12.71
CA ASP A 94 -8.11 -10.41 -13.00
C ASP A 94 -7.31 -9.12 -13.23
N ALA A 95 -6.17 -9.24 -13.91
CA ALA A 95 -5.31 -8.11 -14.25
C ALA A 95 -6.09 -7.01 -15.01
N PRO A 96 -5.93 -5.73 -14.63
CA PRO A 96 -6.53 -4.62 -15.36
C PRO A 96 -6.13 -4.61 -16.83
N HIS A 97 -7.07 -4.41 -17.75
CA HIS A 97 -6.75 -4.23 -19.18
C HIS A 97 -5.92 -2.97 -19.44
N GLY A 98 -6.05 -1.96 -18.59
CA GLY A 98 -5.30 -0.73 -18.63
C GLY A 98 -5.22 -0.07 -17.27
N ILE A 99 -4.14 0.64 -17.02
CA ILE A 99 -3.90 1.40 -15.79
C ILE A 99 -3.55 2.85 -16.13
N PHE A 100 -3.97 3.76 -15.26
CA PHE A 100 -3.57 5.15 -15.26
C PHE A 100 -2.40 5.32 -14.29
N GLN A 101 -1.36 6.00 -14.73
CA GLN A 101 -0.15 6.20 -13.93
C GLN A 101 0.22 7.69 -13.88
N LYS A 102 0.61 8.15 -12.69
CA LYS A 102 1.11 9.51 -12.44
C LYS A 102 2.38 9.44 -11.59
N GLY A 103 3.24 10.45 -11.73
CA GLY A 103 4.55 10.48 -11.07
C GLY A 103 5.62 9.76 -11.89
N GLN A 104 6.57 9.13 -11.21
CA GLN A 104 7.68 8.45 -11.86
C GLN A 104 7.22 7.21 -12.64
N PRO A 105 7.91 6.84 -13.73
CA PRO A 105 7.66 5.56 -14.41
C PRO A 105 7.72 4.40 -13.42
N TYR A 106 6.81 3.42 -13.59
CA TYR A 106 6.95 2.19 -12.84
C TYR A 106 8.22 1.45 -13.27
N GLU A 107 9.01 1.08 -12.30
CA GLU A 107 10.17 0.21 -12.48
C GLU A 107 9.98 -1.03 -11.61
N GLU A 108 10.03 -2.19 -12.21
CA GLU A 108 9.94 -3.45 -11.47
C GLU A 108 11.25 -3.71 -10.72
N LYS A 109 11.18 -3.98 -9.43
CA LYS A 109 12.35 -4.33 -8.62
C LYS A 109 12.38 -5.83 -8.36
N GLU A 110 13.55 -6.34 -7.95
CA GLU A 110 13.73 -7.77 -7.66
C GLU A 110 12.74 -8.29 -6.64
N LEU A 111 12.48 -7.51 -5.57
CA LEU A 111 11.51 -7.82 -4.53
C LEU A 111 10.57 -6.64 -4.29
N SER A 112 9.28 -6.94 -4.18
CA SER A 112 8.23 -5.99 -3.89
C SER A 112 7.32 -6.53 -2.79
N ILE A 113 7.14 -5.75 -1.71
CA ILE A 113 6.31 -6.13 -0.57
C ILE A 113 5.18 -5.12 -0.38
N ALA A 114 3.95 -5.63 -0.31
CA ALA A 114 2.82 -4.82 0.12
C ALA A 114 2.87 -4.66 1.65
N ILE A 115 2.75 -3.43 2.15
CA ILE A 115 2.55 -3.18 3.58
C ILE A 115 1.19 -2.55 3.76
N VAL A 116 0.32 -3.25 4.48
CA VAL A 116 -1.07 -2.83 4.71
C VAL A 116 -1.47 -2.99 6.18
N GLY A 117 -2.54 -2.30 6.59
CA GLY A 117 -3.00 -2.42 7.96
C GLY A 117 -4.19 -1.53 8.30
N SER A 118 -4.36 -1.25 9.58
CA SER A 118 -5.44 -0.44 10.13
C SER A 118 -5.43 0.98 9.58
N ARG A 119 -6.61 1.52 9.29
CA ARG A 119 -6.79 2.95 8.99
C ARG A 119 -6.68 3.83 10.24
N TYR A 120 -6.80 3.23 11.41
CA TYR A 120 -6.66 3.86 12.74
C TYR A 120 -5.76 2.98 13.60
N PRO A 121 -4.45 2.94 13.30
CA PRO A 121 -3.52 2.11 14.03
C PRO A 121 -3.27 2.67 15.43
N THR A 122 -2.88 1.79 16.32
CA THR A 122 -2.33 2.17 17.62
C THR A 122 -0.94 2.81 17.46
N THR A 123 -0.39 3.38 18.54
CA THR A 123 1.01 3.86 18.52
C THR A 123 1.96 2.73 18.15
N TYR A 124 1.71 1.51 18.64
CA TYR A 124 2.45 0.31 18.25
C TYR A 124 2.35 0.06 16.74
N GLY A 125 1.13 0.05 16.18
CA GLY A 125 0.90 -0.15 14.76
C GLY A 125 1.61 0.90 13.88
N PHE A 126 1.63 2.17 14.32
CA PHE A 126 2.40 3.21 13.64
C PHE A 126 3.91 2.93 13.64
N GLU A 127 4.50 2.69 14.81
CA GLU A 127 5.94 2.54 14.93
C GLU A 127 6.44 1.25 14.24
N ILE A 128 5.68 0.14 14.36
CA ILE A 128 6.06 -1.11 13.70
C ILE A 128 5.98 -1.00 12.17
N SER A 129 4.94 -0.29 11.65
CA SER A 129 4.80 -0.06 10.21
C SER A 129 5.95 0.77 9.65
N LYS A 130 6.38 1.82 10.36
CA LYS A 130 7.57 2.62 10.01
C LYS A 130 8.83 1.79 10.02
N LYS A 131 9.03 0.97 11.07
CA LYS A 131 10.20 0.12 11.20
C LYS A 131 10.33 -0.80 9.99
N PHE A 132 9.29 -1.60 9.69
CA PHE A 132 9.33 -2.52 8.55
C PHE A 132 9.50 -1.78 7.22
N ALA A 133 8.79 -0.67 6.99
CA ALA A 133 8.91 0.13 5.78
C ALA A 133 10.34 0.63 5.58
N LYS A 134 10.94 1.22 6.63
CA LYS A 134 12.31 1.73 6.62
C LYS A 134 13.33 0.62 6.35
N GLU A 135 13.26 -0.47 7.10
CA GLU A 135 14.23 -1.56 7.03
C GLU A 135 14.16 -2.29 5.69
N LEU A 136 12.94 -2.57 5.16
CA LEU A 136 12.76 -3.14 3.82
C LEU A 136 13.28 -2.20 2.72
N ALA A 137 12.99 -0.90 2.80
CA ALA A 137 13.50 0.07 1.83
C ALA A 137 15.03 0.15 1.83
N GLN A 138 15.67 0.05 2.99
CA GLN A 138 17.14 0.02 3.12
C GLN A 138 17.76 -1.21 2.44
N GLN A 139 17.00 -2.30 2.32
CA GLN A 139 17.40 -3.49 1.57
C GLN A 139 17.10 -3.37 0.07
N GLY A 140 16.55 -2.26 -0.41
CA GLY A 140 16.19 -2.06 -1.82
C GLY A 140 14.86 -2.67 -2.23
N VAL A 141 14.04 -3.11 -1.25
CA VAL A 141 12.69 -3.65 -1.50
C VAL A 141 11.75 -2.53 -1.92
N GLN A 142 11.00 -2.75 -2.99
CA GLN A 142 9.91 -1.86 -3.40
C GLN A 142 8.72 -2.05 -2.47
N ILE A 143 8.14 -0.96 -1.98
CA ILE A 143 6.98 -1.01 -1.10
C ILE A 143 5.72 -0.60 -1.84
N VAL A 144 4.70 -1.44 -1.78
CA VAL A 144 3.38 -1.18 -2.37
C VAL A 144 2.36 -0.94 -1.27
N SER A 145 1.52 0.09 -1.39
CA SER A 145 0.41 0.31 -0.47
C SER A 145 -0.69 1.17 -1.09
N GLY A 146 -1.76 1.41 -0.34
CA GLY A 146 -2.99 1.99 -0.86
C GLY A 146 -3.17 3.50 -0.65
N LEU A 147 -2.20 4.23 -0.14
CA LEU A 147 -2.29 5.67 0.17
C LEU A 147 -3.48 6.04 1.10
N ALA A 148 -4.07 5.06 1.79
CA ALA A 148 -5.16 5.26 2.73
C ALA A 148 -4.67 5.93 4.03
N ARG A 149 -5.61 6.23 4.94
CA ARG A 149 -5.29 6.64 6.31
C ARG A 149 -4.51 5.55 7.04
N GLY A 150 -3.83 5.91 8.10
CA GLY A 150 -3.19 4.99 9.04
C GLY A 150 -1.93 4.36 8.47
N VAL A 151 -1.85 3.04 8.47
CA VAL A 151 -0.66 2.27 8.07
C VAL A 151 -0.18 2.67 6.67
N ASP A 152 -1.05 2.66 5.67
CA ASP A 152 -0.69 2.96 4.28
C ASP A 152 0.02 4.32 4.13
N GLY A 153 -0.59 5.38 4.66
CA GLY A 153 -0.03 6.73 4.61
C GLY A 153 1.26 6.86 5.43
N THR A 154 1.37 6.13 6.54
CA THR A 154 2.58 6.11 7.39
C THR A 154 3.75 5.49 6.64
N VAL A 155 3.52 4.34 6.01
CA VAL A 155 4.51 3.61 5.22
C VAL A 155 5.04 4.47 4.07
N HIS A 156 4.16 5.09 3.30
CA HIS A 156 4.58 5.93 2.17
C HIS A 156 5.40 7.15 2.62
N ARG A 157 5.02 7.83 3.72
CA ARG A 157 5.83 8.93 4.27
C ARG A 157 7.23 8.48 4.65
N GLU A 158 7.34 7.34 5.35
CA GLU A 158 8.64 6.81 5.78
C GLU A 158 9.54 6.49 4.58
N ILE A 159 8.96 5.91 3.49
CA ILE A 159 9.72 5.58 2.28
C ILE A 159 10.22 6.83 1.56
N ILE A 160 9.40 7.87 1.42
CA ILE A 160 9.78 9.14 0.80
C ILE A 160 10.92 9.79 1.58
N ASP A 161 10.80 9.86 2.91
CA ASP A 161 11.82 10.43 3.80
C ASP A 161 13.16 9.71 3.69
N LYS A 162 13.15 8.42 3.40
CA LYS A 162 14.35 7.58 3.26
C LYS A 162 14.83 7.40 1.82
N LYS A 163 14.19 8.09 0.85
CA LYS A 163 14.48 7.96 -0.59
C LYS A 163 14.40 6.52 -1.10
N GLY A 164 13.50 5.74 -0.51
CA GLY A 164 13.16 4.41 -0.97
C GLY A 164 12.23 4.44 -2.18
N GLN A 165 11.82 3.27 -2.66
CA GLN A 165 10.89 3.15 -3.78
C GLN A 165 9.52 2.68 -3.32
N ALA A 166 8.52 3.47 -3.66
CA ALA A 166 7.14 3.19 -3.31
C ALA A 166 6.21 3.22 -4.52
N VAL A 167 5.17 2.38 -4.47
CA VAL A 167 4.06 2.39 -5.42
C VAL A 167 2.77 2.61 -4.64
N GLY A 168 2.10 3.71 -4.94
CA GLY A 168 0.77 4.01 -4.41
C GLY A 168 -0.31 3.49 -5.36
N VAL A 169 -1.27 2.72 -4.85
CA VAL A 169 -2.41 2.24 -5.65
C VAL A 169 -3.68 2.93 -5.18
N LEU A 170 -4.48 3.49 -6.08
CA LEU A 170 -5.68 4.24 -5.72
C LEU A 170 -6.97 3.48 -6.00
N GLY A 171 -7.99 3.69 -5.16
CA GLY A 171 -9.37 3.25 -5.39
C GLY A 171 -10.29 4.38 -5.90
N CYS A 172 -9.71 5.32 -6.65
CA CYS A 172 -10.42 6.44 -7.28
C CYS A 172 -9.62 6.92 -8.49
N GLY A 173 -10.14 7.91 -9.21
CA GLY A 173 -9.41 8.56 -10.30
C GLY A 173 -8.05 9.07 -9.86
N ILE A 174 -7.04 8.93 -10.72
CA ILE A 174 -5.65 9.26 -10.39
C ILE A 174 -5.41 10.77 -10.22
N ASP A 175 -6.34 11.57 -10.63
CA ASP A 175 -6.41 13.04 -10.47
C ASP A 175 -7.02 13.47 -9.13
N LEU A 176 -7.63 12.53 -8.38
CA LEU A 176 -8.30 12.81 -7.12
C LEU A 176 -7.43 12.46 -5.91
N ILE A 177 -7.42 13.36 -4.93
CA ILE A 177 -6.74 13.15 -3.65
C ILE A 177 -7.74 12.63 -2.62
N TYR A 178 -7.57 11.37 -2.24
CA TYR A 178 -8.37 10.73 -1.20
C TYR A 178 -7.54 9.74 -0.37
N PRO A 179 -7.52 9.85 0.96
CA PRO A 179 -8.23 10.84 1.78
C PRO A 179 -7.57 12.23 1.74
N LYS A 180 -8.37 13.29 1.98
CA LYS A 180 -7.89 14.68 1.89
C LYS A 180 -6.76 14.99 2.89
N GLU A 181 -6.72 14.32 4.03
CA GLU A 181 -5.69 14.47 5.05
C GLU A 181 -4.28 14.06 4.58
N ASN A 182 -4.21 13.24 3.54
CA ASN A 182 -2.95 12.82 2.92
C ASN A 182 -2.50 13.73 1.77
N PHE A 183 -3.09 14.93 1.63
CA PHE A 183 -2.83 15.86 0.53
C PHE A 183 -1.33 16.08 0.26
N GLN A 184 -0.55 16.44 1.28
CA GLN A 184 0.90 16.63 1.12
C GLN A 184 1.59 15.35 0.65
N LEU A 185 1.22 14.19 1.22
CA LEU A 185 1.76 12.90 0.80
C LEU A 185 1.51 12.61 -0.68
N PHE A 186 0.34 12.97 -1.21
CA PHE A 186 0.05 12.78 -2.64
C PHE A 186 0.95 13.64 -3.53
N TYR A 187 1.22 14.89 -3.15
CA TYR A 187 2.17 15.73 -3.88
C TYR A 187 3.58 15.12 -3.90
N ASP A 188 4.04 14.67 -2.75
CA ASP A 188 5.35 14.06 -2.60
C ASP A 188 5.44 12.74 -3.41
N MET A 189 4.37 11.96 -3.42
CA MET A 189 4.26 10.73 -4.23
C MET A 189 4.28 11.03 -5.72
N TYR A 190 3.52 12.02 -6.19
CA TYR A 190 3.52 12.41 -7.60
C TYR A 190 4.86 13.00 -8.06
N ALA A 191 5.59 13.67 -7.18
CA ALA A 191 6.89 14.22 -7.51
C ALA A 191 7.99 13.14 -7.59
N ASN A 192 7.98 12.17 -6.69
CA ASN A 192 9.13 11.30 -6.44
C ASN A 192 8.89 9.81 -6.62
N GLN A 193 7.63 9.36 -6.70
CA GLN A 193 7.24 7.97 -6.65
C GLN A 193 6.24 7.63 -7.76
N THR A 194 5.84 6.37 -7.84
CA THR A 194 4.83 5.89 -8.80
C THR A 194 3.45 5.81 -8.13
N VAL A 195 2.45 6.37 -8.78
CA VAL A 195 1.04 6.20 -8.38
C VAL A 195 0.26 5.58 -9.52
N ILE A 196 -0.54 4.56 -9.21
CA ILE A 196 -1.32 3.78 -10.18
C ILE A 196 -2.80 3.75 -9.78
N SER A 197 -3.67 3.83 -10.76
CA SER A 197 -5.10 3.59 -10.60
C SER A 197 -5.65 2.82 -11.82
N GLU A 198 -6.57 1.91 -11.57
CA GLU A 198 -7.40 1.30 -12.61
C GLU A 198 -8.56 2.22 -13.02
N TYR A 199 -8.94 3.13 -12.13
CA TYR A 199 -10.06 4.02 -12.32
C TYR A 199 -9.66 5.25 -13.15
N PRO A 200 -10.46 5.60 -14.19
CA PRO A 200 -10.18 6.76 -15.02
C PRO A 200 -10.28 8.08 -14.21
N PRO A 201 -9.62 9.15 -14.68
CA PRO A 201 -9.74 10.47 -14.07
C PRO A 201 -11.20 10.88 -13.84
N GLY A 202 -11.44 11.58 -12.73
CA GLY A 202 -12.76 11.98 -12.29
C GLY A 202 -13.61 10.88 -11.65
N SER A 203 -13.06 9.67 -11.42
CA SER A 203 -13.78 8.59 -10.73
C SER A 203 -13.79 8.82 -9.23
N GLU A 204 -14.97 8.98 -8.63
CA GLU A 204 -15.14 9.22 -7.20
C GLU A 204 -14.66 8.03 -6.36
N PRO A 205 -14.22 8.26 -5.09
CA PRO A 205 -13.78 7.23 -4.17
C PRO A 205 -14.96 6.46 -3.56
N LEU A 206 -15.57 5.59 -4.33
CA LEU A 206 -16.71 4.79 -3.91
C LEU A 206 -16.27 3.64 -2.99
N LYS A 207 -17.12 3.26 -2.02
CA LYS A 207 -16.73 2.28 -0.98
C LYS A 207 -16.27 0.94 -1.54
N TRP A 208 -16.88 0.47 -2.63
CA TRP A 208 -16.55 -0.81 -3.28
C TRP A 208 -15.27 -0.76 -4.12
N HIS A 209 -14.81 0.41 -4.55
CA HIS A 209 -13.54 0.56 -5.27
C HIS A 209 -12.33 0.12 -4.43
N PHE A 210 -12.38 0.29 -3.10
CA PHE A 210 -11.24 -0.01 -2.23
C PHE A 210 -10.97 -1.52 -2.11
N PRO A 211 -11.97 -2.39 -1.86
CA PRO A 211 -11.79 -3.83 -1.95
C PRO A 211 -11.32 -4.30 -3.34
N GLU A 212 -11.92 -3.79 -4.42
CA GLU A 212 -11.54 -4.14 -5.79
C GLU A 212 -10.07 -3.75 -6.09
N ARG A 213 -9.65 -2.56 -5.66
CA ARG A 213 -8.29 -2.08 -5.81
C ARG A 213 -7.26 -2.96 -5.09
N ASN A 214 -7.60 -3.58 -3.96
CA ASN A 214 -6.64 -4.32 -3.13
C ASN A 214 -5.98 -5.47 -3.88
N ARG A 215 -6.65 -6.09 -4.86
CA ARG A 215 -6.06 -7.09 -5.76
C ARG A 215 -4.88 -6.56 -6.58
N ILE A 216 -4.85 -5.25 -6.84
CA ILE A 216 -3.75 -4.60 -7.56
C ILE A 216 -2.57 -4.38 -6.62
N ILE A 217 -2.82 -4.05 -5.33
CA ILE A 217 -1.76 -3.95 -4.32
C ILE A 217 -1.05 -5.30 -4.18
N SER A 218 -1.80 -6.38 -3.97
CA SER A 218 -1.23 -7.73 -3.90
C SER A 218 -0.61 -8.16 -5.22
N GLY A 219 -1.25 -7.83 -6.36
CA GLY A 219 -0.76 -8.15 -7.71
C GLY A 219 0.57 -7.51 -8.09
N LEU A 220 0.91 -6.37 -7.50
CA LEU A 220 2.19 -5.68 -7.70
C LEU A 220 3.29 -6.18 -6.73
N SER A 221 2.96 -7.09 -5.83
CA SER A 221 3.85 -7.52 -4.75
C SER A 221 4.17 -9.01 -4.84
N ASP A 222 5.29 -9.41 -4.24
CA ASP A 222 5.68 -10.82 -4.06
C ASP A 222 5.15 -11.36 -2.73
N GLY A 223 4.98 -10.48 -1.72
CA GLY A 223 4.41 -10.81 -0.43
C GLY A 223 3.62 -9.66 0.19
N ILE A 224 2.75 -9.98 1.13
CA ILE A 224 1.88 -9.02 1.81
C ILE A 224 2.16 -9.05 3.32
N LEU A 225 2.61 -7.92 3.87
CA LEU A 225 2.80 -7.71 5.30
C LEU A 225 1.61 -6.97 5.90
N VAL A 226 0.94 -7.59 6.86
CA VAL A 226 -0.10 -6.96 7.67
C VAL A 226 0.48 -6.59 9.03
N THR A 227 0.64 -5.29 9.29
CA THR A 227 1.29 -4.82 10.51
C THR A 227 0.35 -4.70 11.71
N GLU A 228 -0.89 -4.31 11.48
CA GLU A 228 -1.95 -4.25 12.49
C GLU A 228 -3.32 -4.34 11.82
N ALA A 229 -4.18 -5.24 12.28
CA ALA A 229 -5.53 -5.38 11.76
C ALA A 229 -6.51 -5.89 12.83
N ARG A 230 -7.70 -5.27 12.89
CA ARG A 230 -8.85 -5.82 13.62
C ARG A 230 -9.42 -7.00 12.86
N ALA A 231 -10.24 -7.84 13.52
CA ALA A 231 -10.86 -9.03 12.93
C ALA A 231 -11.69 -8.77 11.65
N ARG A 232 -12.17 -7.54 11.44
CA ARG A 232 -12.92 -7.13 10.24
C ARG A 232 -12.26 -5.94 9.54
N SER A 233 -10.95 -5.97 9.42
CA SER A 233 -10.19 -4.91 8.73
C SER A 233 -10.22 -5.11 7.22
N GLY A 234 -10.33 -4.01 6.45
CA GLY A 234 -10.20 -4.05 4.99
C GLY A 234 -8.81 -4.46 4.50
N SER A 235 -7.77 -4.40 5.35
CA SER A 235 -6.42 -4.90 5.04
C SER A 235 -6.38 -6.43 4.94
N LEU A 236 -7.29 -7.15 5.60
CA LEU A 236 -7.41 -8.60 5.48
C LEU A 236 -7.84 -9.01 4.07
N ILE A 237 -8.67 -8.19 3.39
CA ILE A 237 -9.03 -8.41 1.99
C ILE A 237 -7.80 -8.39 1.08
N THR A 238 -6.80 -7.55 1.39
CA THR A 238 -5.53 -7.55 0.62
C THR A 238 -4.74 -8.82 0.86
N ALA A 239 -4.74 -9.34 2.10
CA ALA A 239 -4.12 -10.61 2.41
C ALA A 239 -4.82 -11.79 1.69
N ASP A 240 -6.16 -11.80 1.69
CA ASP A 240 -6.96 -12.80 0.97
C ASP A 240 -6.67 -12.76 -0.54
N CYS A 241 -6.66 -11.55 -1.15
CA CYS A 241 -6.24 -11.40 -2.55
C CYS A 241 -4.82 -11.92 -2.80
N GLY A 242 -3.91 -11.72 -1.84
CA GLY A 242 -2.56 -12.25 -1.94
C GLY A 242 -2.52 -13.77 -1.96
N LEU A 243 -3.27 -14.42 -1.08
CA LEU A 243 -3.39 -15.89 -1.05
C LEU A 243 -3.98 -16.43 -2.36
N ASP A 244 -5.04 -15.80 -2.88
CA ASP A 244 -5.65 -16.16 -4.17
C ASP A 244 -4.67 -16.00 -5.36
N GLN A 245 -3.67 -15.15 -5.21
CA GLN A 245 -2.62 -14.87 -6.19
C GLN A 245 -1.33 -15.66 -5.92
N ASN A 246 -1.34 -16.64 -5.01
CA ASN A 246 -0.17 -17.43 -4.59
C ASN A 246 0.99 -16.57 -4.07
N LYS A 247 0.69 -15.55 -3.26
CA LYS A 247 1.68 -14.70 -2.61
C LYS A 247 1.86 -15.07 -1.15
N GLU A 248 3.08 -14.89 -0.65
CA GLU A 248 3.36 -15.05 0.78
C GLU A 248 2.64 -13.99 1.61
N VAL A 249 2.05 -14.41 2.72
CA VAL A 249 1.37 -13.51 3.66
C VAL A 249 2.10 -13.53 5.00
N PHE A 250 2.45 -12.34 5.47
CA PHE A 250 3.15 -12.08 6.72
C PHE A 250 2.27 -11.30 7.66
N ALA A 251 2.32 -11.62 8.94
CA ALA A 251 1.56 -10.90 9.95
C ALA A 251 2.41 -10.60 11.18
N VAL A 252 2.37 -9.34 11.61
CA VAL A 252 3.05 -8.93 12.85
C VAL A 252 2.20 -9.36 14.05
N PRO A 253 2.79 -10.06 15.04
CA PRO A 253 2.09 -10.42 16.26
C PRO A 253 1.85 -9.19 17.16
N GLY A 254 0.90 -9.31 18.07
CA GLY A 254 0.62 -8.29 19.07
C GLY A 254 0.04 -8.90 20.33
N MET A 255 -0.44 -8.06 21.24
CA MET A 255 -1.03 -8.55 22.50
C MET A 255 -2.34 -9.29 22.23
N ILE A 256 -2.53 -10.47 22.80
CA ILE A 256 -3.76 -11.29 22.64
C ILE A 256 -5.02 -10.60 23.16
N THR A 257 -4.87 -9.66 24.08
CA THR A 257 -5.96 -8.85 24.65
C THR A 257 -6.29 -7.61 23.79
N ASP A 258 -5.45 -7.25 22.81
CA ASP A 258 -5.66 -6.09 21.96
C ASP A 258 -6.49 -6.45 20.73
N LYS A 259 -7.67 -5.81 20.63
CA LYS A 259 -8.57 -6.00 19.48
C LYS A 259 -7.97 -5.54 18.14
N HIS A 260 -6.95 -4.67 18.19
CA HIS A 260 -6.27 -4.19 16.98
C HIS A 260 -5.35 -5.25 16.36
N CYS A 261 -4.97 -6.29 17.12
CA CYS A 261 -4.10 -7.38 16.65
C CYS A 261 -4.88 -8.65 16.25
N GLN A 262 -6.19 -8.70 16.50
CA GLN A 262 -6.99 -9.91 16.27
C GLN A 262 -6.98 -10.39 14.81
N GLY A 263 -6.95 -9.47 13.84
CA GLY A 263 -6.85 -9.82 12.43
C GLY A 263 -5.51 -10.46 12.09
N CYS A 264 -4.40 -9.91 12.59
CA CYS A 264 -3.06 -10.51 12.43
C CYS A 264 -3.00 -11.90 13.07
N HIS A 265 -3.55 -12.06 14.28
CA HIS A 265 -3.64 -13.38 14.93
C HIS A 265 -4.48 -14.37 14.12
N GLY A 266 -5.57 -13.90 13.49
CA GLY A 266 -6.39 -14.71 12.59
C GLY A 266 -5.58 -15.20 11.39
N LEU A 267 -4.84 -14.31 10.72
CA LEU A 267 -3.96 -14.67 9.61
C LEU A 267 -2.89 -15.68 10.01
N ILE A 268 -2.21 -15.48 11.15
CA ILE A 268 -1.20 -16.41 11.68
C ILE A 268 -1.80 -17.80 11.90
N LYS A 269 -3.01 -17.88 12.49
CA LYS A 269 -3.72 -19.16 12.69
C LYS A 269 -4.10 -19.84 11.38
N GLN A 270 -4.26 -19.09 10.30
CA GLN A 270 -4.56 -19.58 8.96
C GLN A 270 -3.30 -19.94 8.15
N GLY A 271 -2.12 -19.76 8.72
CA GLY A 271 -0.85 -20.14 8.10
C GLY A 271 0.00 -18.96 7.61
N ALA A 272 -0.44 -17.70 7.80
CA ALA A 272 0.44 -16.57 7.53
C ALA A 272 1.67 -16.62 8.43
N LYS A 273 2.85 -16.34 7.86
CA LYS A 273 4.09 -16.36 8.62
C LYS A 273 4.11 -15.21 9.64
N LEU A 274 4.30 -15.57 10.91
CA LEU A 274 4.57 -14.59 11.96
C LEU A 274 5.93 -13.95 11.71
N VAL A 275 6.00 -12.61 11.77
CA VAL A 275 7.25 -11.87 11.58
C VAL A 275 7.49 -10.88 12.72
N GLU A 276 8.71 -10.87 13.23
CA GLU A 276 9.18 -9.97 14.29
C GLU A 276 10.20 -8.97 13.75
N ASN A 277 10.81 -9.27 12.61
CA ASN A 277 11.84 -8.46 11.96
C ASN A 277 11.81 -8.69 10.43
N VAL A 278 12.57 -7.88 9.71
CA VAL A 278 12.63 -7.91 8.24
C VAL A 278 13.29 -9.19 7.71
N ASP A 279 14.21 -9.79 8.47
CA ASP A 279 14.86 -11.04 8.06
C ASP A 279 13.88 -12.20 7.93
N ASP A 280 12.81 -12.21 8.74
CA ASP A 280 11.75 -13.22 8.64
C ASP A 280 11.04 -13.16 7.28
N ILE A 281 10.94 -11.96 6.68
CA ILE A 281 10.38 -11.76 5.34
C ILE A 281 11.41 -12.13 4.28
N LEU A 282 12.62 -11.57 4.37
CA LEU A 282 13.64 -11.72 3.33
C LEU A 282 14.10 -13.16 3.15
N THR A 283 14.06 -13.98 4.20
CA THR A 283 14.42 -15.41 4.14
C THR A 283 13.50 -16.19 3.22
N GLU A 284 12.22 -15.86 3.12
CA GLU A 284 11.27 -16.55 2.21
C GLU A 284 11.61 -16.31 0.73
N PHE A 285 12.29 -15.21 0.43
CA PHE A 285 12.64 -14.83 -0.93
C PHE A 285 14.12 -15.04 -1.27
N SER A 286 14.95 -15.51 -0.32
CA SER A 286 16.40 -15.64 -0.49
C SER A 286 16.80 -16.62 -1.59
N GLU A 287 16.01 -17.66 -1.82
CA GLU A 287 16.26 -18.67 -2.88
C GLU A 287 15.89 -18.15 -4.28
N PHE A 288 15.03 -17.13 -4.36
CA PHE A 288 14.49 -16.62 -5.64
C PHE A 288 15.17 -15.34 -6.13
N THR A 289 15.74 -14.53 -5.24
CA THR A 289 16.14 -13.17 -5.57
C THR A 289 17.64 -12.93 -5.56
N GLY A 290 18.46 -13.88 -5.14
CA GLY A 290 19.92 -13.63 -5.00
C GLY A 290 20.26 -12.47 -4.06
N PHE A 291 19.32 -12.10 -3.18
CA PHE A 291 19.40 -10.95 -2.28
C PHE A 291 20.60 -11.10 -1.35
N SER A 292 21.70 -10.48 -1.72
CA SER A 292 22.91 -10.44 -0.89
C SER A 292 22.68 -9.50 0.29
N ARG A 293 22.55 -10.08 1.48
CA ARG A 293 22.32 -9.36 2.74
C ARG A 293 23.36 -8.26 2.95
N LYS A 294 22.96 -7.01 2.81
CA LYS A 294 23.72 -5.88 3.31
C LYS A 294 23.27 -5.58 4.74
N PHE A 295 23.85 -6.26 5.70
CA PHE A 295 23.62 -5.91 7.11
C PHE A 295 24.40 -4.64 7.44
N PRO A 296 23.76 -3.50 7.77
CA PRO A 296 24.39 -2.53 8.60
C PRO A 296 24.49 -3.15 10.00
N LYS A 297 25.69 -3.44 10.48
CA LYS A 297 25.90 -3.68 11.90
C LYS A 297 25.38 -2.43 12.62
N HIS A 298 24.22 -2.52 13.27
CA HIS A 298 23.85 -1.54 14.26
C HIS A 298 24.90 -1.63 15.38
N SER A 299 25.86 -0.73 15.32
CA SER A 299 26.71 -0.46 16.48
C SER A 299 25.79 0.14 17.53
N ALA A 300 25.35 -0.65 18.48
CA ALA A 300 24.76 -0.12 19.70
C ALA A 300 25.80 0.84 20.29
N LYS A 301 25.60 2.15 20.12
CA LYS A 301 26.34 3.14 20.90
C LYS A 301 26.05 2.80 22.35
N SER A 302 27.06 2.49 23.14
CA SER A 302 26.89 2.07 24.52
C SER A 302 26.14 3.15 25.29
N LEU A 303 24.93 2.81 25.73
CA LEU A 303 24.15 3.66 26.64
C LEU A 303 24.90 3.72 28.00
N ALA A 304 24.89 4.87 28.65
CA ALA A 304 25.33 4.97 30.03
C ALA A 304 24.48 4.06 30.94
N LYS A 305 25.01 3.61 32.09
CA LYS A 305 24.32 2.64 32.94
C LYS A 305 22.91 3.09 33.35
N ALA A 306 22.74 4.37 33.69
CA ALA A 306 21.44 4.95 34.08
C ALA A 306 20.49 5.00 32.87
N GLU A 307 20.98 5.44 31.68
CA GLU A 307 20.20 5.46 30.44
C GLU A 307 19.71 4.06 30.07
N LYS A 308 20.58 3.04 30.24
CA LYS A 308 20.20 1.65 29.93
C LYS A 308 19.10 1.14 30.85
N ARG A 309 19.18 1.41 32.16
CA ARG A 309 18.12 1.02 33.11
C ARG A 309 16.78 1.64 32.76
N VAL A 310 16.74 2.96 32.54
CA VAL A 310 15.52 3.66 32.14
C VAL A 310 15.00 3.16 30.78
N TYR A 311 15.90 2.94 29.81
CA TYR A 311 15.52 2.39 28.51
C TYR A 311 14.91 0.99 28.63
N ASP A 312 15.46 0.12 29.47
CA ASP A 312 14.94 -1.24 29.66
C ASP A 312 13.56 -1.27 30.34
N MET A 313 13.20 -0.24 31.11
CA MET A 313 11.88 -0.07 31.72
C MET A 313 10.80 0.38 30.74
N LEU A 314 11.19 1.01 29.63
CA LEU A 314 10.29 1.47 28.57
C LEU A 314 9.98 0.35 27.58
N SER A 315 8.85 0.48 26.89
CA SER A 315 8.42 -0.41 25.82
C SER A 315 7.73 0.40 24.74
N LEU A 316 7.15 -0.26 23.74
CA LEU A 316 6.26 0.38 22.76
C LEU A 316 4.87 0.70 23.34
N LYS A 317 4.58 0.24 24.55
CA LYS A 317 3.41 0.69 25.30
C LYS A 317 3.79 1.98 26.01
N PRO A 318 3.03 3.07 25.86
CA PRO A 318 3.30 4.32 26.53
C PRO A 318 3.33 4.14 28.05
N LYS A 319 4.33 4.74 28.71
CA LYS A 319 4.44 4.79 30.18
C LYS A 319 4.55 6.21 30.67
N TYR A 320 3.81 6.51 31.73
CA TYR A 320 3.95 7.76 32.45
C TYR A 320 5.26 7.79 33.26
N ILE A 321 5.80 8.98 33.42
CA ILE A 321 7.04 9.17 34.19
C ILE A 321 6.91 8.62 35.62
N ASP A 322 5.73 8.75 36.22
CA ASP A 322 5.46 8.27 37.59
C ASP A 322 5.54 6.74 37.68
N GLU A 323 5.15 6.01 36.61
CA GLU A 323 5.31 4.56 36.52
C GLU A 323 6.78 4.15 36.43
N ILE A 324 7.57 4.95 35.71
CA ILE A 324 9.01 4.72 35.56
C ILE A 324 9.70 4.95 36.92
N LEU A 325 9.34 6.05 37.59
CA LEU A 325 9.89 6.41 38.88
C LEU A 325 9.54 5.38 39.99
N SER A 326 8.30 4.89 39.98
CA SER A 326 7.86 3.88 40.96
C SER A 326 8.57 2.53 40.83
N THR A 327 9.09 2.21 39.64
CA THR A 327 9.82 0.97 39.35
C THR A 327 11.33 1.15 39.33
N SER A 328 11.81 2.38 39.25
CA SER A 328 13.24 2.70 39.22
C SER A 328 13.85 2.71 40.63
N GLN A 329 15.10 2.31 40.71
CA GLN A 329 15.94 2.51 41.91
C GLN A 329 16.75 3.82 41.84
N ASP A 330 16.64 4.55 40.72
CA ASP A 330 17.34 5.79 40.47
C ASP A 330 16.56 6.98 41.06
N SER A 331 17.25 8.06 41.39
CA SER A 331 16.60 9.29 41.86
C SER A 331 15.77 9.94 40.74
N TYR A 332 14.82 10.82 41.13
CA TYR A 332 14.01 11.59 40.20
C TYR A 332 14.87 12.32 39.14
N GLU A 333 15.95 12.97 39.61
CA GLU A 333 16.86 13.72 38.75
C GLU A 333 17.59 12.84 37.75
N GLU A 334 18.06 11.65 38.16
CA GLU A 334 18.73 10.68 37.27
C GLU A 334 17.77 10.12 36.22
N VAL A 335 16.50 9.82 36.56
CA VAL A 335 15.49 9.35 35.62
C VAL A 335 15.15 10.43 34.58
N ILE A 336 14.95 11.68 35.01
CA ILE A 336 14.69 12.82 34.13
C ILE A 336 15.86 13.03 33.15
N GLN A 337 17.09 13.05 33.71
CA GLN A 337 18.29 13.23 32.89
C GLN A 337 18.46 12.09 31.86
N ALA A 338 18.20 10.85 32.27
CA ALA A 338 18.26 9.69 31.40
C ALA A 338 17.18 9.76 30.30
N LEU A 339 15.95 10.13 30.61
CA LEU A 339 14.87 10.32 29.63
C LEU A 339 15.23 11.41 28.62
N PHE A 340 15.74 12.56 29.09
CA PHE A 340 16.18 13.65 28.19
C PHE A 340 17.32 13.20 27.24
N GLN A 341 18.32 12.51 27.79
CA GLN A 341 19.44 11.99 26.98
C GLN A 341 18.99 10.92 25.98
N LEU A 342 18.10 10.01 26.38
CA LEU A 342 17.54 8.98 25.52
C LEU A 342 16.71 9.58 24.38
N GLU A 343 15.94 10.63 24.66
CA GLU A 343 15.15 11.34 23.66
C GLU A 343 16.07 12.12 22.69
N ALA A 344 17.06 12.86 23.21
CA ALA A 344 18.05 13.57 22.39
C ALA A 344 18.87 12.62 21.50
N LYS A 345 19.17 11.40 21.98
CA LYS A 345 19.83 10.33 21.20
C LYS A 345 18.88 9.60 20.28
N GLY A 346 17.55 9.87 20.33
CA GLY A 346 16.54 9.29 19.47
C GLY A 346 16.11 7.86 19.84
N TYR A 347 16.41 7.38 21.03
CA TYR A 347 16.01 6.04 21.50
C TYR A 347 14.58 5.97 22.04
N ILE A 348 14.04 7.09 22.50
CA ILE A 348 12.67 7.22 23.01
C ILE A 348 12.01 8.46 22.41
N LYS A 349 10.70 8.57 22.61
CA LYS A 349 9.91 9.74 22.21
C LYS A 349 8.90 10.07 23.31
N GLN A 350 8.78 11.33 23.64
CA GLN A 350 7.67 11.85 24.40
C GLN A 350 6.47 12.06 23.49
N ILE A 351 5.36 11.35 23.72
CA ILE A 351 4.13 11.43 22.90
C ILE A 351 3.11 12.41 23.46
N HIS A 352 3.09 12.59 24.78
CA HIS A 352 2.35 13.62 25.51
C HIS A 352 3.15 14.05 26.73
N GLN A 353 2.69 15.07 27.43
CA GLN A 353 3.35 15.53 28.64
C GLN A 353 3.55 14.36 29.63
N ASN A 354 4.79 14.10 29.99
CA ASN A 354 5.22 13.02 30.88
C ASN A 354 4.90 11.58 30.43
N LEU A 355 4.59 11.36 29.15
CA LEU A 355 4.29 10.04 28.59
C LEU A 355 5.33 9.65 27.53
N TYR A 356 6.08 8.60 27.79
CA TYR A 356 7.23 8.17 26.98
C TYR A 356 7.03 6.78 26.36
N ILE A 357 7.65 6.57 25.21
CA ILE A 357 7.64 5.32 24.45
C ILE A 357 9.03 5.05 23.87
N LYS A 358 9.43 3.78 23.78
CA LYS A 358 10.61 3.41 22.97
C LYS A 358 10.39 3.82 21.53
N LYS A 359 11.45 4.32 20.90
CA LYS A 359 11.51 4.52 19.45
C LYS A 359 12.22 3.32 18.84
N MET A 360 11.64 2.76 17.83
CA MET A 360 12.20 1.64 17.08
C MET A 360 13.19 2.11 16.02
#